data_30dfc4c18b8c477be0686e0f709e8227
#
_entry.id   30dfc4c18b8c477be0686e0f709e8227
#
_cell.length_a   1.000
_cell.length_b   1.000
_cell.length_c   1.000
_cell.angle_alpha   90.00
_cell.angle_beta   90.00
_cell.angle_gamma   90.00
#
_symmetry.space_group_name_H-M   'P 1'
#
loop_
_entity.id
_entity.type
_entity.pdbx_description
1 polymer ?
#
loop_
_entity_poly.entity_id
_entity_poly.type
_entity_poly.pdbx_seq_one_letter_code
_entity_poly.pdbx_strand_id
1 'polypeptide(L)'
;MSNIIAFAGAKQSGKTTSVNFLHGHEMKSHGFIKKFFIDEGGRLVVNAKYLDDNDKEFESMGVFDVFQESQTFADYASSTFWPFVKAYNFADPLKRLCIALFGLDREQCYGTDEQKNSLTDILWDNVSQDSSGRMTAREFMQAFGTDICRKIKDDVWVSLCIKQIKDENPNLALIGD
;
A
#
# COMPACT_ATOMS: atom_id res chain seq x y z
N MET A 1 6.67 18.93 10.62
CA MET A 1 7.02 17.56 11.11
C MET A 1 5.76 16.74 11.07
N SER A 2 5.76 15.63 10.36
CA SER A 2 4.57 14.78 10.20
C SER A 2 4.18 14.12 11.53
N ASN A 3 2.87 14.07 11.81
CA ASN A 3 2.32 13.17 12.82
C ASN A 3 2.25 11.75 12.23
N ILE A 4 2.71 10.75 12.95
CA ILE A 4 2.72 9.36 12.48
C ILE A 4 1.83 8.51 13.39
N ILE A 5 0.85 7.83 12.80
CA ILE A 5 0.03 6.82 13.47
C ILE A 5 0.29 5.48 12.79
N ALA A 6 0.81 4.51 13.53
CA ALA A 6 1.06 3.16 13.06
C ALA A 6 0.14 2.16 13.76
N PHE A 7 -0.51 1.30 12.98
CA PHE A 7 -1.34 0.21 13.50
C PHE A 7 -0.56 -1.10 13.46
N ALA A 8 -0.34 -1.71 14.60
CA ALA A 8 0.29 -3.01 14.76
C ALA A 8 -0.71 -4.03 15.31
N GLY A 9 -0.57 -5.29 14.91
CA GLY A 9 -1.44 -6.37 15.38
C GLY A 9 -1.41 -7.59 14.47
N ALA A 10 -2.11 -8.64 14.88
CA ALA A 10 -2.20 -9.89 14.13
C ALA A 10 -2.80 -9.70 12.71
N LYS A 11 -2.58 -10.68 11.82
CA LYS A 11 -3.27 -10.71 10.52
C LYS A 11 -4.77 -10.63 10.73
N GLN A 12 -5.48 -9.83 9.90
CA GLN A 12 -6.92 -9.61 9.95
C GLN A 12 -7.46 -8.93 11.23
N SER A 13 -6.63 -8.21 11.98
CA SER A 13 -7.04 -7.46 13.17
C SER A 13 -7.66 -6.08 12.89
N GLY A 14 -7.97 -5.77 11.63
CA GLY A 14 -8.59 -4.49 11.25
C GLY A 14 -7.63 -3.31 11.04
N LYS A 15 -6.32 -3.54 10.95
CA LYS A 15 -5.32 -2.47 10.73
C LYS A 15 -5.64 -1.62 9.50
N THR A 16 -5.83 -2.28 8.35
CA THR A 16 -6.18 -1.58 7.10
C THR A 16 -7.51 -0.83 7.20
N THR A 17 -8.50 -1.42 7.86
CA THR A 17 -9.79 -0.78 8.14
C THR A 17 -9.61 0.50 8.97
N SER A 18 -8.73 0.48 9.97
CA SER A 18 -8.42 1.63 10.81
C SER A 18 -7.70 2.74 10.01
N VAL A 19 -6.75 2.37 9.15
CA VAL A 19 -6.11 3.31 8.21
C VAL A 19 -7.15 3.93 7.29
N ASN A 20 -8.01 3.12 6.67
CA ASN A 20 -9.07 3.57 5.78
C ASN A 20 -10.02 4.55 6.47
N PHE A 21 -10.44 4.23 7.70
CA PHE A 21 -11.30 5.10 8.48
C PHE A 21 -10.66 6.47 8.77
N LEU A 22 -9.43 6.48 9.30
CA LEU A 22 -8.73 7.73 9.58
C LEU A 22 -8.43 8.53 8.32
N HIS A 23 -8.05 7.86 7.23
CA HIS A 23 -7.82 8.53 5.95
C HIS A 23 -9.09 9.22 5.44
N GLY A 24 -10.23 8.53 5.45
CA GLY A 24 -11.53 9.09 5.09
C GLY A 24 -11.97 10.23 6.02
N HIS A 25 -11.70 10.11 7.32
CA HIS A 25 -11.97 11.16 8.31
C HIS A 25 -11.17 12.44 8.00
N GLU A 26 -9.87 12.32 7.75
CA GLU A 26 -9.01 13.45 7.41
C GLU A 26 -9.41 14.09 6.07
N MET A 27 -9.68 13.29 5.04
CA MET A 27 -10.17 13.82 3.76
C MET A 27 -11.47 14.61 3.94
N LYS A 28 -12.39 14.13 4.77
CA LYS A 28 -13.63 14.84 5.06
C LYS A 28 -13.39 16.11 5.88
N SER A 29 -12.55 16.07 6.90
CA SER A 29 -12.27 17.23 7.76
C SER A 29 -11.61 18.38 6.98
N HIS A 30 -10.83 18.06 5.96
CA HIS A 30 -10.21 19.04 5.05
C HIS A 30 -11.07 19.41 3.84
N GLY A 31 -12.28 18.84 3.73
CA GLY A 31 -13.24 19.21 2.68
C GLY A 31 -13.00 18.55 1.31
N PHE A 32 -12.08 17.57 1.20
CA PHE A 32 -11.83 16.85 -0.05
C PHE A 32 -12.99 15.95 -0.45
N ILE A 33 -13.73 15.45 0.54
CA ILE A 33 -14.93 14.62 0.34
C ILE A 33 -16.05 15.11 1.27
N LYS A 34 -17.30 14.90 0.89
CA LYS A 34 -18.47 15.27 1.72
C LYS A 34 -18.87 14.17 2.68
N LYS A 35 -18.79 12.91 2.22
CA LYS A 35 -19.24 11.72 2.96
C LYS A 35 -18.28 10.56 2.72
N PHE A 36 -18.14 9.72 3.71
CA PHE A 36 -17.48 8.42 3.59
C PHE A 36 -18.10 7.41 4.55
N PHE A 37 -17.88 6.15 4.29
CA PHE A 37 -18.10 5.05 5.22
C PHE A 37 -17.11 3.92 4.93
N ILE A 38 -17.01 2.99 5.86
CA ILE A 38 -16.27 1.75 5.69
C ILE A 38 -17.27 0.64 5.37
N ASP A 39 -17.06 -0.06 4.26
CA ASP A 39 -17.92 -1.18 3.88
C ASP A 39 -17.66 -2.44 4.71
N GLU A 40 -18.44 -3.49 4.49
CA GLU A 40 -18.32 -4.77 5.20
C GLU A 40 -16.96 -5.45 4.97
N GLY A 41 -16.29 -5.15 3.86
CA GLY A 41 -14.93 -5.62 3.56
C GLY A 41 -13.81 -4.77 4.17
N GLY A 42 -14.14 -3.71 4.93
CA GLY A 42 -13.17 -2.79 5.53
C GLY A 42 -12.59 -1.77 4.56
N ARG A 43 -13.19 -1.61 3.36
CA ARG A 43 -12.72 -0.66 2.33
C ARG A 43 -13.32 0.72 2.55
N LEU A 44 -12.55 1.75 2.26
CA LEU A 44 -13.02 3.13 2.27
C LEU A 44 -13.91 3.39 1.06
N VAL A 45 -15.13 3.83 1.29
CA VAL A 45 -16.06 4.28 0.25
C VAL A 45 -16.29 5.77 0.44
N VAL A 46 -16.03 6.55 -0.61
CA VAL A 46 -16.13 8.01 -0.58
C VAL A 46 -17.13 8.53 -1.60
N ASN A 47 -17.74 9.65 -1.29
CA ASN A 47 -18.48 10.44 -2.25
C ASN A 47 -17.48 11.25 -3.08
N ALA A 48 -17.40 10.96 -4.36
CA ALA A 48 -16.54 11.66 -5.30
C ALA A 48 -17.36 12.33 -6.41
N LYS A 49 -16.84 13.44 -6.92
CA LYS A 49 -17.36 14.10 -8.11
C LYS A 49 -16.68 13.52 -9.34
N TYR A 50 -17.46 13.23 -10.34
CA TYR A 50 -17.01 12.74 -11.63
C TYR A 50 -17.54 13.66 -12.72
N LEU A 51 -16.84 13.72 -13.85
CA LEU A 51 -17.36 14.30 -15.08
C LEU A 51 -17.80 13.15 -16.00
N ASP A 52 -18.96 13.26 -16.60
CA ASP A 52 -19.37 12.36 -17.68
C ASP A 52 -18.73 12.77 -19.03
N ASP A 53 -18.98 11.98 -20.08
CA ASP A 53 -18.45 12.24 -21.42
C ASP A 53 -18.93 13.58 -22.05
N ASN A 54 -19.84 14.29 -21.39
CA ASN A 54 -20.38 15.60 -21.79
C ASN A 54 -19.97 16.71 -20.81
N ASP A 55 -18.92 16.52 -19.99
CA ASP A 55 -18.43 17.45 -18.97
C ASP A 55 -19.46 17.80 -17.88
N LYS A 56 -20.50 16.97 -17.70
CA LYS A 56 -21.50 17.18 -16.66
C LYS A 56 -21.03 16.55 -15.34
N GLU A 57 -20.98 17.37 -14.29
CA GLU A 57 -20.68 16.89 -12.94
C GLU A 57 -21.80 15.98 -12.40
N PHE A 58 -21.41 14.83 -11.88
CA PHE A 58 -22.27 14.00 -11.05
C PHE A 58 -21.52 13.52 -9.82
N GLU A 59 -22.25 13.23 -8.76
CA GLU A 59 -21.70 12.68 -7.52
C GLU A 59 -22.05 11.19 -7.41
N SER A 60 -21.07 10.37 -7.11
CA SER A 60 -21.24 8.93 -6.88
C SER A 60 -20.42 8.46 -5.72
N MET A 61 -20.88 7.39 -5.06
CA MET A 61 -20.09 6.67 -4.07
C MET A 61 -19.21 5.64 -4.76
N GLY A 62 -17.92 5.65 -4.45
CA GLY A 62 -16.95 4.72 -5.02
C GLY A 62 -15.92 4.27 -4.00
N VAL A 63 -15.36 3.07 -4.21
CA VAL A 63 -14.27 2.55 -3.38
C VAL A 63 -13.02 3.39 -3.66
N PHE A 64 -12.41 3.86 -2.59
CA PHE A 64 -11.17 4.61 -2.61
C PHE A 64 -10.03 3.75 -2.05
N ASP A 65 -9.08 3.40 -2.91
CA ASP A 65 -7.87 2.68 -2.49
C ASP A 65 -6.81 3.68 -2.00
N VAL A 66 -6.62 3.73 -0.69
CA VAL A 66 -5.65 4.64 -0.03
C VAL A 66 -4.19 4.32 -0.39
N PHE A 67 -3.93 3.14 -0.93
CA PHE A 67 -2.60 2.66 -1.35
C PHE A 67 -2.44 2.66 -2.88
N GLN A 68 -3.35 3.28 -3.63
CA GLN A 68 -3.23 3.37 -5.08
C GLN A 68 -2.00 4.20 -5.48
N GLU A 69 -1.23 3.70 -6.46
CA GLU A 69 0.03 4.29 -6.91
C GLU A 69 0.09 4.48 -8.44
N SER A 70 -1.06 4.50 -9.15
CA SER A 70 -1.00 4.86 -10.58
C SER A 70 -0.48 6.29 -10.75
N GLN A 71 0.29 6.54 -11.80
CA GLN A 71 0.93 7.86 -12.00
C GLN A 71 -0.10 8.99 -12.00
N THR A 72 -1.18 8.83 -12.75
CA THR A 72 -2.27 9.84 -12.82
C THR A 72 -2.88 10.13 -11.44
N PHE A 73 -3.10 9.07 -10.63
CA PHE A 73 -3.61 9.24 -9.28
C PHE A 73 -2.58 9.92 -8.37
N ALA A 74 -1.32 9.51 -8.44
CA ALA A 74 -0.24 10.10 -7.65
C ALA A 74 -0.05 11.59 -7.93
N ASP A 75 -0.10 12.00 -9.19
CA ASP A 75 0.00 13.40 -9.60
C ASP A 75 -1.16 14.24 -9.03
N TYR A 76 -2.38 13.72 -9.11
CA TYR A 76 -3.54 14.38 -8.51
C TYR A 76 -3.47 14.40 -6.98
N ALA A 77 -3.17 13.28 -6.34
CA ALA A 77 -3.14 13.14 -4.89
C ALA A 77 -2.05 14.01 -4.26
N SER A 78 -0.87 14.10 -4.89
CA SER A 78 0.26 14.89 -4.40
C SER A 78 -0.03 16.39 -4.37
N SER A 79 -0.85 16.89 -5.30
CA SER A 79 -1.27 18.28 -5.35
C SER A 79 -2.53 18.58 -4.53
N THR A 80 -3.23 17.55 -4.02
CA THR A 80 -4.50 17.70 -3.32
C THR A 80 -4.42 17.26 -1.87
N PHE A 81 -4.64 15.98 -1.55
CA PHE A 81 -4.83 15.50 -0.17
C PHE A 81 -3.59 14.83 0.45
N TRP A 82 -2.60 14.34 -0.33
CA TRP A 82 -1.39 13.75 0.27
C TRP A 82 -0.59 14.70 1.17
N PRO A 83 -0.53 16.01 0.95
CA PRO A 83 0.07 16.91 1.92
C PRO A 83 -0.62 16.91 3.30
N PHE A 84 -1.88 16.52 3.37
CA PHE A 84 -2.67 16.47 4.61
C PHE A 84 -2.68 15.09 5.23
N VAL A 85 -2.97 14.06 4.45
CA VAL A 85 -2.99 12.67 4.89
C VAL A 85 -2.49 11.72 3.80
N LYS A 86 -1.57 10.82 4.17
CA LYS A 86 -1.09 9.77 3.28
C LYS A 86 -0.92 8.46 4.03
N ALA A 87 -1.31 7.36 3.38
CA ALA A 87 -1.13 6.00 3.88
C ALA A 87 0.19 5.41 3.38
N TYR A 88 0.85 4.63 4.24
CA TYR A 88 2.11 3.95 3.99
C TYR A 88 2.04 2.51 4.48
N ASN A 89 2.88 1.66 3.90
CA ASN A 89 2.97 0.26 4.28
C ASN A 89 4.46 -0.15 4.29
N PHE A 90 4.93 -0.81 5.33
CA PHE A 90 6.34 -1.25 5.42
C PHE A 90 6.73 -2.23 4.31
N ALA A 91 5.77 -2.99 3.80
CA ALA A 91 6.03 -3.97 2.74
C ALA A 91 6.09 -3.36 1.34
N ASP A 92 5.63 -2.14 1.11
CA ASP A 92 5.56 -1.55 -0.25
C ASP A 92 6.94 -1.36 -0.90
N PRO A 93 7.99 -0.88 -0.20
CA PRO A 93 9.32 -0.82 -0.78
C PRO A 93 9.85 -2.18 -1.23
N LEU A 94 9.62 -3.24 -0.43
CA LEU A 94 9.99 -4.61 -0.80
C LEU A 94 9.28 -5.04 -2.09
N LYS A 95 7.97 -4.85 -2.18
CA LYS A 95 7.18 -5.24 -3.35
C LYS A 95 7.63 -4.51 -4.62
N ARG A 96 7.88 -3.20 -4.51
CA ARG A 96 8.43 -2.39 -5.63
C ARG A 96 9.79 -2.91 -6.08
N LEU A 97 10.68 -3.29 -5.16
CA LEU A 97 11.97 -3.89 -5.51
C LEU A 97 11.79 -5.26 -6.17
N CYS A 98 10.86 -6.09 -5.71
CA CYS A 98 10.58 -7.39 -6.31
C CYS A 98 10.09 -7.24 -7.76
N ILE A 99 9.24 -6.27 -8.04
CA ILE A 99 8.78 -5.95 -9.40
C ILE A 99 9.95 -5.41 -10.25
N ALA A 100 10.67 -4.42 -9.75
CA ALA A 100 11.67 -3.70 -10.53
C ALA A 100 12.94 -4.51 -10.82
N LEU A 101 13.40 -5.33 -9.89
CA LEU A 101 14.67 -6.06 -9.99
C LEU A 101 14.49 -7.51 -10.46
N PHE A 102 13.38 -8.15 -10.09
CA PHE A 102 13.18 -9.58 -10.32
C PHE A 102 12.02 -9.88 -11.28
N GLY A 103 11.35 -8.84 -11.80
CA GLY A 103 10.32 -8.98 -12.81
C GLY A 103 9.03 -9.66 -12.33
N LEU A 104 8.73 -9.59 -11.02
CA LEU A 104 7.43 -10.06 -10.53
C LEU A 104 6.32 -9.18 -11.08
N ASP A 105 5.16 -9.79 -11.36
CA ASP A 105 3.98 -9.04 -11.75
C ASP A 105 3.39 -8.26 -10.57
N ARG A 106 2.72 -7.15 -10.87
CA ARG A 106 2.05 -6.34 -9.86
C ARG A 106 1.02 -7.15 -9.07
N GLU A 107 0.25 -8.00 -9.75
CA GLU A 107 -0.74 -8.90 -9.16
C GLU A 107 -0.10 -9.92 -8.21
N GLN A 108 1.09 -10.40 -8.52
CA GLN A 108 1.85 -11.30 -7.65
C GLN A 108 2.29 -10.62 -6.34
N CYS A 109 2.48 -9.31 -6.35
CA CYS A 109 2.91 -8.55 -5.17
C CYS A 109 1.74 -7.95 -4.38
N TYR A 110 0.71 -7.45 -5.05
CA TYR A 110 -0.40 -6.70 -4.45
C TYR A 110 -1.75 -7.39 -4.54
N GLY A 111 -1.89 -8.42 -5.37
CA GLY A 111 -3.15 -9.09 -5.67
C GLY A 111 -3.70 -9.98 -4.55
N THR A 112 -4.57 -10.90 -4.94
CA THR A 112 -5.21 -11.87 -4.06
C THR A 112 -4.20 -12.88 -3.47
N ASP A 113 -4.63 -13.65 -2.47
CA ASP A 113 -3.79 -14.72 -1.92
C ASP A 113 -3.43 -15.77 -2.99
N GLU A 114 -4.33 -16.06 -3.94
CA GLU A 114 -4.07 -16.95 -5.06
C GLU A 114 -2.98 -16.39 -5.98
N GLN A 115 -3.09 -15.11 -6.37
CA GLN A 115 -2.08 -14.43 -7.20
C GLN A 115 -0.71 -14.38 -6.52
N LYS A 116 -0.66 -14.11 -5.22
CA LYS A 116 0.59 -14.14 -4.45
C LYS A 116 1.21 -15.53 -4.30
N ASN A 117 0.39 -16.57 -4.38
CA ASN A 117 0.85 -17.97 -4.34
C ASN A 117 1.10 -18.54 -5.76
N SER A 118 1.00 -17.74 -6.81
CA SER A 118 1.40 -18.17 -8.16
C SER A 118 2.92 -18.34 -8.26
N LEU A 119 3.35 -19.27 -9.10
CA LEU A 119 4.77 -19.57 -9.33
C LEU A 119 5.45 -18.44 -10.11
N THR A 120 6.68 -18.15 -9.72
CA THR A 120 7.60 -17.25 -10.42
C THR A 120 8.61 -18.04 -11.25
N ASP A 121 9.50 -17.34 -11.97
CA ASP A 121 10.65 -17.97 -12.63
C ASP A 121 11.87 -18.12 -11.70
N ILE A 122 11.75 -17.68 -10.46
CA ILE A 122 12.82 -17.73 -9.46
C ILE A 122 12.86 -19.14 -8.86
N LEU A 123 14.05 -19.71 -8.80
CA LEU A 123 14.28 -21.04 -8.26
C LEU A 123 14.79 -20.99 -6.82
N TRP A 124 14.30 -21.89 -5.98
CA TRP A 124 14.81 -22.09 -4.63
C TRP A 124 16.30 -22.40 -4.61
N ASP A 125 16.79 -23.18 -5.58
CA ASP A 125 18.20 -23.54 -5.74
C ASP A 125 19.14 -22.34 -5.76
N ASN A 126 18.65 -21.16 -6.18
CA ASN A 126 19.41 -19.90 -6.18
C ASN A 126 19.37 -19.14 -4.84
N VAL A 127 18.50 -19.54 -3.91
CA VAL A 127 18.22 -18.81 -2.66
C VAL A 127 18.58 -19.62 -1.43
N SER A 128 18.38 -20.96 -1.47
CA SER A 128 18.60 -21.87 -0.35
C SER A 128 19.09 -23.22 -0.86
N GLN A 129 19.96 -23.86 -0.07
CA GLN A 129 20.42 -25.23 -0.37
C GLN A 129 19.43 -26.31 0.12
N ASP A 130 18.48 -25.94 0.97
CA ASP A 130 17.54 -26.87 1.62
C ASP A 130 16.21 -27.02 0.86
N SER A 131 16.02 -26.29 -0.21
CA SER A 131 14.78 -26.29 -1.00
C SER A 131 15.10 -26.26 -2.49
N SER A 132 14.23 -26.84 -3.33
CA SER A 132 14.41 -26.91 -4.78
C SER A 132 13.12 -26.57 -5.52
N GLY A 133 13.24 -26.25 -6.82
CA GLY A 133 12.14 -25.92 -7.70
C GLY A 133 11.75 -24.43 -7.69
N ARG A 134 10.62 -24.11 -8.32
CA ARG A 134 10.16 -22.72 -8.48
C ARG A 134 9.52 -22.18 -7.20
N MET A 135 9.86 -20.96 -6.85
CA MET A 135 9.24 -20.24 -5.75
C MET A 135 7.90 -19.63 -6.16
N THR A 136 6.96 -19.57 -5.23
CA THR A 136 5.84 -18.64 -5.35
C THR A 136 6.30 -17.20 -5.10
N ALA A 137 5.55 -16.22 -5.59
CA ALA A 137 5.86 -14.82 -5.36
C ALA A 137 5.89 -14.48 -3.85
N ARG A 138 5.00 -15.09 -3.05
CA ARG A 138 4.97 -14.93 -1.59
C ARG A 138 6.24 -15.47 -0.94
N GLU A 139 6.65 -16.68 -1.28
CA GLU A 139 7.87 -17.29 -0.74
C GLU A 139 9.09 -16.45 -1.09
N PHE A 140 9.18 -16.02 -2.35
CA PHE A 140 10.29 -15.15 -2.78
C PHE A 140 10.31 -13.83 -2.00
N MET A 141 9.18 -13.12 -1.91
CA MET A 141 9.11 -11.86 -1.13
C MET A 141 9.49 -12.07 0.33
N GLN A 142 9.10 -13.20 0.92
CA GLN A 142 9.45 -13.52 2.31
C GLN A 142 10.95 -13.81 2.45
N ALA A 143 11.52 -14.66 1.61
CA ALA A 143 12.94 -14.99 1.62
C ALA A 143 13.80 -13.73 1.35
N PHE A 144 13.51 -12.98 0.30
CA PHE A 144 14.24 -11.77 -0.03
C PHE A 144 14.10 -10.70 1.07
N GLY A 145 12.88 -10.45 1.52
CA GLY A 145 12.60 -9.40 2.51
C GLY A 145 13.12 -9.71 3.91
N THR A 146 13.01 -10.97 4.36
CA THR A 146 13.36 -11.38 5.72
C THR A 146 14.74 -12.02 5.78
N ASP A 147 14.97 -13.04 4.95
CA ASP A 147 16.17 -13.87 5.07
C ASP A 147 17.42 -13.24 4.45
N ILE A 148 17.24 -12.27 3.54
CA ILE A 148 18.33 -11.54 2.91
C ILE A 148 18.38 -10.11 3.44
N CYS A 149 17.37 -9.28 3.14
CA CYS A 149 17.45 -7.85 3.45
C CYS A 149 17.51 -7.54 4.94
N ARG A 150 16.69 -8.19 5.77
CA ARG A 150 16.73 -7.96 7.24
C ARG A 150 17.97 -8.57 7.91
N LYS A 151 18.62 -9.56 7.32
CA LYS A 151 19.92 -10.03 7.81
C LYS A 151 21.04 -9.02 7.58
N ILE A 152 20.95 -8.24 6.50
CA ILE A 152 21.90 -7.15 6.21
C ILE A 152 21.60 -5.94 7.10
N LYS A 153 20.33 -5.58 7.24
CA LYS A 153 19.85 -4.48 8.05
C LYS A 153 18.44 -4.81 8.57
N ASP A 154 18.31 -5.08 9.86
CA ASP A 154 17.09 -5.57 10.50
C ASP A 154 15.88 -4.63 10.37
N ASP A 155 16.12 -3.33 10.43
CA ASP A 155 15.12 -2.26 10.33
C ASP A 155 14.95 -1.68 8.91
N VAL A 156 15.49 -2.34 7.86
CA VAL A 156 15.56 -1.77 6.49
C VAL A 156 14.23 -1.22 6.00
N TRP A 157 13.13 -1.95 6.18
CA TRP A 157 11.81 -1.56 5.69
C TRP A 157 11.20 -0.42 6.50
N VAL A 158 11.37 -0.45 7.82
CA VAL A 158 10.94 0.61 8.72
C VAL A 158 11.71 1.89 8.44
N SER A 159 13.05 1.81 8.37
CA SER A 159 13.91 2.95 8.06
C SER A 159 13.57 3.59 6.72
N LEU A 160 13.29 2.78 5.70
CA LEU A 160 12.93 3.27 4.37
C LEU A 160 11.55 3.95 4.37
N CYS A 161 10.56 3.36 5.02
CA CYS A 161 9.23 3.97 5.17
C CYS A 161 9.31 5.31 5.93
N ILE A 162 10.03 5.36 7.04
CA ILE A 162 10.21 6.60 7.82
C ILE A 162 10.97 7.67 7.02
N LYS A 163 11.97 7.26 6.23
CA LYS A 163 12.65 8.18 5.32
C LYS A 163 11.68 8.76 4.30
N GLN A 164 10.87 7.92 3.66
CA GLN A 164 9.87 8.35 2.69
C GLN A 164 8.87 9.35 3.32
N ILE A 165 8.36 9.07 4.53
CA ILE A 165 7.48 9.99 5.26
C ILE A 165 8.15 11.34 5.52
N LYS A 166 9.44 11.34 5.87
CA LYS A 166 10.20 12.58 6.10
C LYS A 166 10.41 13.38 4.82
N ASP A 167 10.69 12.71 3.72
CA ASP A 167 10.93 13.35 2.42
C ASP A 167 9.63 13.94 1.84
N GLU A 168 8.50 13.22 1.97
CA GLU A 168 7.19 13.67 1.50
C GLU A 168 6.48 14.62 2.47
N ASN A 169 6.78 14.53 3.76
CA ASN A 169 6.34 15.40 4.85
C ASN A 169 4.82 15.71 4.91
N PRO A 170 3.92 14.70 4.85
CA PRO A 170 2.49 14.93 5.05
C PRO A 170 2.19 15.40 6.48
N ASN A 171 1.06 16.09 6.70
CA ASN A 171 0.63 16.45 8.05
C ASN A 171 0.36 15.22 8.92
N LEU A 172 -0.28 14.21 8.34
CA LEU A 172 -0.56 12.91 8.96
C LEU A 172 -0.12 11.75 8.06
N ALA A 173 0.79 10.93 8.57
CA ALA A 173 1.20 9.67 7.98
C ALA A 173 0.50 8.51 8.71
N LEU A 174 -0.21 7.66 7.97
CA LEU A 174 -0.89 6.47 8.48
C LEU A 174 -0.15 5.22 8.02
N ILE A 175 0.27 4.35 8.93
CA ILE A 175 0.97 3.11 8.60
C ILE A 175 0.09 1.93 8.98
N GLY A 176 -0.27 1.10 8.00
CA GLY A 176 -1.05 -0.12 8.16
C GLY A 176 -0.23 -1.35 7.83
N ASP A 177 0.36 -2.00 8.83
CA ASP A 177 1.20 -3.18 8.64
C ASP A 177 0.60 -4.45 9.25
#